data_d15561e16d9d3e5d9855b6102a4c4fe3
#
_entry.id   d15561e16d9d3e5d9855b6102a4c4fe3
#
_cell.length_a   1.000
_cell.length_b   1.000
_cell.length_c   1.000
_cell.angle_alpha   90.00
_cell.angle_beta   90.00
_cell.angle_gamma   90.00
#
_symmetry.space_group_name_H-M   'P 1'
#
loop_
_entity.id
_entity.type
_entity.pdbx_description
1 polymer ?
#
loop_
_entity_poly.entity_id
_entity_poly.type
_entity_poly.pdbx_seq_one_letter_code
_entity_poly.pdbx_strand_id
1 'polypeptide(L)'
;MQLEDYFNFLDPTDIRVKGTRVGIETILSDYLDLGLFPEDIALRYPTLSLEAVYATITYYWHNKDQVDGYLCAWREHGERMRREQELNPSPAVLRLREMIRQRRIESQPQATTAG
;
A
#
# COMPACT_ATOMS: atom_id res chain seq x y z
N MET A 1 -13.73 -9.95 -24.68
CA MET A 1 -13.17 -9.73 -23.35
C MET A 1 -12.82 -8.28 -23.16
N GLN A 2 -13.19 -7.70 -22.03
CA GLN A 2 -12.93 -6.31 -21.74
C GLN A 2 -11.92 -6.22 -20.60
N LEU A 3 -11.22 -5.09 -20.49
CA LEU A 3 -10.26 -4.89 -19.39
C LEU A 3 -10.92 -5.01 -18.03
N GLU A 4 -12.16 -4.55 -17.92
CA GLU A 4 -12.91 -4.61 -16.67
C GLU A 4 -13.12 -6.03 -16.16
N ASP A 5 -13.04 -7.03 -17.04
CA ASP A 5 -13.19 -8.43 -16.65
C ASP A 5 -12.05 -8.93 -15.76
N TYR A 6 -10.94 -8.23 -15.71
CA TYR A 6 -9.83 -8.57 -14.82
C TYR A 6 -10.07 -8.15 -13.37
N PHE A 7 -11.12 -7.36 -13.10
CA PHE A 7 -11.29 -6.74 -11.79
C PHE A 7 -12.62 -7.05 -11.16
N ASN A 8 -12.64 -6.99 -9.82
CA ASN A 8 -13.86 -6.96 -9.03
C ASN A 8 -14.03 -5.55 -8.50
N PHE A 9 -15.10 -4.89 -8.93
CA PHE A 9 -15.45 -3.55 -8.47
C PHE A 9 -16.36 -3.69 -7.27
N LEU A 10 -15.76 -3.88 -6.09
CA LEU A 10 -16.51 -4.15 -4.87
C LEU A 10 -17.21 -2.89 -4.35
N ASP A 11 -16.56 -1.74 -4.54
CA ASP A 11 -16.99 -0.47 -4.01
C ASP A 11 -16.27 0.61 -4.83
N PRO A 12 -16.77 1.83 -4.93
CA PRO A 12 -16.02 2.89 -5.61
C PRO A 12 -14.62 3.12 -5.06
N THR A 13 -14.37 2.69 -3.83
CA THR A 13 -13.06 2.82 -3.19
C THR A 13 -12.35 1.47 -3.03
N ASP A 14 -12.85 0.40 -3.64
CA ASP A 14 -12.27 -0.94 -3.46
C ASP A 14 -12.38 -1.72 -4.78
N ILE A 15 -11.37 -1.59 -5.60
CA ILE A 15 -11.25 -2.30 -6.87
C ILE A 15 -10.08 -3.26 -6.76
N ARG A 16 -10.34 -4.55 -6.90
CA ARG A 16 -9.32 -5.59 -6.75
C ARG A 16 -9.16 -6.40 -8.02
N VAL A 17 -7.98 -6.99 -8.18
CA VAL A 17 -7.75 -7.96 -9.25
C VAL A 17 -8.55 -9.22 -8.93
N LYS A 18 -9.33 -9.68 -9.91
CA LYS A 18 -10.22 -10.83 -9.74
C LYS A 18 -9.45 -12.07 -9.28
N GLY A 19 -10.00 -12.75 -8.30
CA GLY A 19 -9.36 -13.95 -7.75
C GLY A 19 -8.27 -13.68 -6.75
N THR A 20 -8.01 -12.42 -6.42
CA THR A 20 -7.00 -12.04 -5.43
C THR A 20 -7.56 -11.01 -4.45
N ARG A 21 -6.79 -10.73 -3.41
CA ARG A 21 -7.10 -9.64 -2.48
C ARG A 21 -6.30 -8.38 -2.79
N VAL A 22 -5.58 -8.38 -3.91
CA VAL A 22 -4.72 -7.25 -4.27
C VAL A 22 -5.54 -6.19 -4.96
N GLY A 23 -5.57 -5.00 -4.39
CA GLY A 23 -6.23 -3.85 -4.99
C GLY A 23 -5.38 -3.21 -6.08
N ILE A 24 -6.03 -2.53 -7.01
CA ILE A 24 -5.30 -1.86 -8.08
C ILE A 24 -4.37 -0.77 -7.56
N GLU A 25 -4.69 -0.17 -6.40
CA GLU A 25 -3.84 0.85 -5.79
C GLU A 25 -2.47 0.29 -5.41
N THR A 26 -2.39 -0.98 -5.04
CA THR A 26 -1.13 -1.63 -4.71
C THR A 26 -0.23 -1.75 -5.93
N ILE A 27 -0.78 -2.26 -7.03
CA ILE A 27 -0.04 -2.42 -8.29
C ILE A 27 0.36 -1.06 -8.84
N LEU A 28 -0.56 -0.10 -8.84
CA LEU A 28 -0.30 1.20 -9.42
C LEU A 28 0.66 2.03 -8.57
N SER A 29 0.67 1.86 -7.26
CA SER A 29 1.68 2.49 -6.41
C SER A 29 3.08 1.97 -6.76
N ASP A 30 3.23 0.67 -6.94
CA ASP A 30 4.51 0.09 -7.34
C ASP A 30 4.95 0.60 -8.72
N TYR A 31 4.02 0.73 -9.64
CA TYR A 31 4.33 1.17 -10.99
C TYR A 31 4.62 2.67 -11.06
N LEU A 32 3.75 3.49 -10.45
CA LEU A 32 3.84 4.95 -10.57
C LEU A 32 4.81 5.57 -9.58
N ASP A 33 4.81 5.12 -8.34
CA ASP A 33 5.62 5.73 -7.29
C ASP A 33 7.01 5.13 -7.20
N LEU A 34 7.13 3.80 -7.35
CA LEU A 34 8.42 3.13 -7.27
C LEU A 34 9.08 2.90 -8.62
N GLY A 35 8.34 3.11 -9.71
CA GLY A 35 8.89 2.93 -11.05
C GLY A 35 9.23 1.49 -11.40
N LEU A 36 8.56 0.52 -10.79
CA LEU A 36 8.83 -0.88 -11.06
C LEU A 36 8.25 -1.30 -12.41
N PHE A 37 8.96 -2.21 -13.08
CA PHE A 37 8.43 -2.82 -14.29
C PHE A 37 7.33 -3.83 -13.94
N PRO A 38 6.40 -4.09 -14.88
CA PRO A 38 5.31 -5.04 -14.61
C PRO A 38 5.81 -6.42 -14.16
N GLU A 39 6.92 -6.89 -14.71
CA GLU A 39 7.50 -8.17 -14.35
C GLU A 39 7.97 -8.21 -12.91
N ASP A 40 8.52 -7.11 -12.41
CA ASP A 40 8.95 -6.99 -11.03
C ASP A 40 7.75 -6.98 -10.08
N ILE A 41 6.68 -6.33 -10.49
CA ILE A 41 5.45 -6.29 -9.70
C ILE A 41 4.85 -7.69 -9.57
N ALA A 42 4.82 -8.44 -10.67
CA ALA A 42 4.30 -9.81 -10.64
C ALA A 42 5.14 -10.70 -9.72
N LEU A 43 6.45 -10.50 -9.66
CA LEU A 43 7.31 -11.25 -8.74
C LEU A 43 7.03 -10.93 -7.28
N ARG A 44 6.63 -9.70 -6.96
CA ARG A 44 6.34 -9.30 -5.59
C ARG A 44 5.04 -9.90 -5.05
N TYR A 45 4.10 -10.20 -5.94
CA TYR A 45 2.78 -10.68 -5.55
C TYR A 45 2.47 -12.00 -6.26
N PRO A 46 2.83 -13.13 -5.64
CA PRO A 46 2.71 -14.44 -6.31
C PRO A 46 1.29 -14.80 -6.74
N THR A 47 0.26 -14.19 -6.14
CA THR A 47 -1.13 -14.44 -6.54
C THR A 47 -1.53 -13.71 -7.82
N LEU A 48 -0.69 -12.78 -8.30
CA LEU A 48 -0.97 -12.02 -9.50
C LEU A 48 -0.29 -12.68 -10.71
N SER A 49 -1.03 -12.80 -11.80
CA SER A 49 -0.43 -13.16 -13.08
C SER A 49 0.19 -11.92 -13.71
N LEU A 50 1.18 -12.13 -14.55
CA LEU A 50 1.78 -11.03 -15.32
C LEU A 50 0.72 -10.36 -16.20
N GLU A 51 -0.19 -11.14 -16.78
CA GLU A 51 -1.29 -10.62 -17.56
C GLU A 51 -2.16 -9.66 -16.76
N ALA A 52 -2.48 -10.01 -15.52
CA ALA A 52 -3.29 -9.15 -14.65
C ALA A 52 -2.57 -7.84 -14.31
N VAL A 53 -1.26 -7.89 -14.13
CA VAL A 53 -0.46 -6.68 -13.88
C VAL A 53 -0.51 -5.75 -15.08
N TYR A 54 -0.27 -6.29 -16.28
CA TYR A 54 -0.36 -5.49 -17.51
C TYR A 54 -1.78 -4.94 -17.73
N ALA A 55 -2.80 -5.75 -17.45
CA ALA A 55 -4.18 -5.30 -17.58
C ALA A 55 -4.49 -4.13 -16.63
N THR A 56 -3.96 -4.18 -15.42
CA THR A 56 -4.14 -3.10 -14.44
C THR A 56 -3.50 -1.80 -14.93
N ILE A 57 -2.29 -1.87 -15.45
CA ILE A 57 -1.58 -0.71 -15.96
C ILE A 57 -2.30 -0.14 -17.18
N THR A 58 -2.75 -1.02 -18.08
CA THR A 58 -3.50 -0.60 -19.26
C THR A 58 -4.82 0.06 -18.87
N TYR A 59 -5.52 -0.52 -17.89
CA TYR A 59 -6.75 0.06 -17.37
C TYR A 59 -6.50 1.46 -16.81
N TYR A 60 -5.39 1.65 -16.09
CA TYR A 60 -5.01 2.95 -15.57
C TYR A 60 -4.88 3.99 -16.70
N TRP A 61 -4.08 3.68 -17.71
CA TRP A 61 -3.87 4.63 -18.81
C TRP A 61 -5.12 4.90 -19.62
N HIS A 62 -6.00 3.91 -19.70
CA HIS A 62 -7.26 4.05 -20.44
C HIS A 62 -8.31 4.86 -19.65
N ASN A 63 -8.21 4.87 -18.32
CA ASN A 63 -9.14 5.57 -17.43
C ASN A 63 -8.39 6.48 -16.46
N LYS A 64 -7.38 7.17 -16.95
CA LYS A 64 -6.40 7.86 -16.11
C LYS A 64 -7.03 8.81 -15.10
N ASP A 65 -7.92 9.70 -15.53
CA ASP A 65 -8.49 10.70 -14.64
C ASP A 65 -9.32 10.06 -13.52
N GLN A 66 -10.09 9.06 -13.86
CA GLN A 66 -10.92 8.33 -12.91
C GLN A 66 -10.06 7.56 -11.90
N VAL A 67 -9.03 6.88 -12.37
CA VAL A 67 -8.15 6.11 -11.51
C VAL A 67 -7.25 7.02 -10.67
N ASP A 68 -6.82 8.15 -11.21
CA ASP A 68 -6.07 9.12 -10.41
C ASP A 68 -6.90 9.61 -9.23
N GLY A 69 -8.20 9.85 -9.43
CA GLY A 69 -9.11 10.20 -8.34
C GLY A 69 -9.22 9.09 -7.29
N TYR A 70 -9.30 7.85 -7.75
CA TYR A 70 -9.32 6.69 -6.88
C TYR A 70 -8.03 6.60 -6.03
N LEU A 71 -6.87 6.79 -6.66
CA LEU A 71 -5.59 6.74 -5.96
C LEU A 71 -5.45 7.89 -4.95
N CYS A 72 -5.93 9.07 -5.33
CA CYS A 72 -5.91 10.22 -4.43
C CYS A 72 -6.75 9.96 -3.17
N ALA A 73 -7.95 9.40 -3.35
CA ALA A 73 -8.83 9.04 -2.24
C ALA A 73 -8.18 8.01 -1.31
N TRP A 74 -7.46 7.06 -1.87
CA TRP A 74 -6.73 6.06 -1.08
C TRP A 74 -5.63 6.70 -0.24
N ARG A 75 -4.87 7.62 -0.81
CA ARG A 75 -3.83 8.34 -0.07
C ARG A 75 -4.40 9.17 1.07
N GLU A 76 -5.47 9.90 0.80
CA GLU A 76 -6.15 10.71 1.82
C GLU A 76 -6.70 9.86 2.95
N HIS A 77 -7.29 8.72 2.62
CA HIS A 77 -7.80 7.79 3.60
C HIS A 77 -6.67 7.25 4.49
N GLY A 78 -5.56 6.86 3.88
CA GLY A 78 -4.39 6.37 4.60
C GLY A 78 -3.79 7.43 5.53
N GLU A 79 -3.72 8.67 5.08
CA GLU A 79 -3.25 9.77 5.90
C GLU A 79 -4.18 10.06 7.08
N ARG A 80 -5.49 10.00 6.84
CA ARG A 80 -6.48 10.18 7.88
C ARG A 80 -6.37 9.10 8.95
N MET A 81 -6.27 7.84 8.53
CA MET A 81 -6.13 6.72 9.45
C MET A 81 -4.85 6.84 10.27
N ARG A 82 -3.78 7.30 9.66
CA ARG A 82 -2.51 7.51 10.35
C ARG A 82 -2.64 8.59 11.41
N ARG A 83 -3.29 9.71 11.06
CA ARG A 83 -3.54 10.79 12.02
C ARG A 83 -4.39 10.33 13.19
N GLU A 84 -5.44 9.56 12.92
CA GLU A 84 -6.29 9.01 13.98
C GLU A 84 -5.51 8.11 14.91
N GLN A 85 -4.62 7.27 14.37
CA GLN A 85 -3.76 6.42 15.18
C GLN A 85 -2.78 7.22 16.02
N GLU A 86 -2.29 8.33 15.52
CA GLU A 86 -1.41 9.21 16.27
C GLU A 86 -2.13 9.91 17.42
N LEU A 87 -3.38 10.33 17.16
CA LEU A 87 -4.18 11.01 18.17
C LEU A 87 -4.81 10.05 19.18
N ASN A 88 -5.25 8.89 18.73
CA ASN A 88 -5.90 7.88 19.55
C ASN A 88 -5.32 6.50 19.24
N PRO A 89 -4.07 6.25 19.63
CA PRO A 89 -3.45 4.98 19.33
C PRO A 89 -4.13 3.84 20.06
N SER A 90 -4.24 2.67 19.40
CA SER A 90 -4.79 1.48 20.04
C SER A 90 -3.85 0.97 21.13
N PRO A 91 -4.36 0.18 22.10
CA PRO A 91 -3.47 -0.39 23.11
C PRO A 91 -2.30 -1.20 22.53
N ALA A 92 -2.53 -1.89 21.41
CA ALA A 92 -1.47 -2.64 20.77
C ALA A 92 -0.36 -1.74 20.22
N VAL A 93 -0.75 -0.60 19.63
CA VAL A 93 0.21 0.39 19.13
C VAL A 93 0.99 1.01 20.28
N LEU A 94 0.32 1.33 21.37
CA LEU A 94 0.98 1.89 22.55
C LEU A 94 2.01 0.91 23.14
N ARG A 95 1.67 -0.37 23.19
CA ARG A 95 2.60 -1.39 23.67
C ARG A 95 3.81 -1.52 22.75
N LEU A 96 3.57 -1.50 21.44
CA LEU A 96 4.65 -1.57 20.47
C LEU A 96 5.58 -0.37 20.59
N ARG A 97 5.03 0.84 20.72
CA ARG A 97 5.84 2.05 20.92
C ARG A 97 6.69 1.96 22.17
N GLU A 98 6.11 1.45 23.26
CA GLU A 98 6.85 1.29 24.51
C GLU A 98 7.99 0.28 24.36
N MET A 99 7.75 -0.84 23.68
CA MET A 99 8.80 -1.82 23.41
C MET A 99 9.92 -1.24 22.57
N ILE A 100 9.59 -0.47 21.55
CA ILE A 100 10.59 0.18 20.70
C ILE A 100 11.40 1.19 21.50
N ARG A 101 10.74 1.96 22.34
CA ARG A 101 11.41 2.94 23.20
C ARG A 101 12.38 2.27 24.16
N GLN A 102 11.97 1.19 24.81
CA GLN A 102 12.84 0.46 25.69
C GLN A 102 14.05 -0.13 24.99
N ARG A 103 13.85 -0.67 23.79
CA ARG A 103 14.96 -1.20 23.01
C ARG A 103 15.95 -0.11 22.63
N ARG A 104 15.47 1.08 22.31
CA ARG A 104 16.38 2.21 22.03
C ARG A 104 17.20 2.60 23.25
N ILE A 105 16.58 2.63 24.41
CA ILE A 105 17.28 2.93 25.66
C ILE A 105 18.33 1.86 25.94
N GLU A 106 17.96 0.60 25.80
CA GLU A 106 18.89 -0.50 26.06
C GLU A 106 20.02 -0.57 25.07
N SER A 107 19.79 -0.17 23.82
CA SER A 107 20.81 -0.22 22.78
C SER A 107 21.69 1.02 22.73
N GLN A 108 21.29 2.08 23.40
CA GLN A 108 22.14 3.29 23.41
C GLN A 108 23.39 3.02 24.21
N PRO A 109 24.55 3.33 23.65
CA PRO A 109 25.78 3.27 24.43
C PRO A 109 25.62 4.22 25.58
N GLN A 110 26.05 3.78 26.73
CA GLN A 110 25.96 4.64 27.83
C GLN A 110 26.98 5.58 27.78
N ALA A 111 26.63 6.57 27.56
CA ALA A 111 27.49 7.57 27.29
C ALA A 111 28.31 7.88 28.29
N THR A 112 28.21 7.54 29.00
CA THR A 112 28.84 7.88 29.89
C THR A 112 30.00 8.03 29.87
N THR A 113 30.23 7.77 29.89
CA THR A 113 31.20 7.69 30.06
C THR A 113 32.14 8.31 29.95
N ALA A 114 32.06 8.69 29.75
CA ALA A 114 32.77 9.49 29.52
C ALA A 114 33.73 9.63 30.04
N GLY A 115 33.82 9.39 30.28
CA GLY A 115 34.81 9.43 30.89
C GLY A 115 35.39 10.13 31.09
#